data_3c43fe8f31bdbb2cff807c6524232785
#
_entry.id   3c43fe8f31bdbb2cff807c6524232785
#
_cell.length_a   1.000
_cell.length_b   1.000
_cell.length_c   1.000
_cell.angle_alpha   90.00
_cell.angle_beta   90.00
_cell.angle_gamma   90.00
#
_symmetry.space_group_name_H-M   'P 1'
#
loop_
_entity.id
_entity.type
_entity.pdbx_description
1 polymer ?
#
loop_
_entity_poly.entity_id
_entity_poly.type
_entity_poly.pdbx_seq_one_letter_code
_entity_poly.pdbx_strand_id
1 'polypeptide(L)'
;MYCTPCESFFTESQLVDGKCPDCGREVQPAKEEAYFFKMSKYADRLIEHINTHPEFIQPVSRKNEMMNNFLLPGLQDLCVSRTSFKWGVPVDFDPKHVVYVWLDALTNYITGIGYECDGESADLFNKNWPADLHLIGKDIIRFHTIYWPIFLMALDLPLPKQIFGHPWLLQGDGKMSKSKGNVLYADELVDFFGVDAVRYFVLHEMPFDNDGVITWELMVERMNSDLANTLGNLVNRTISMTNKYFGGIVTDKGVAEEVDADLKAVVANTPIAVDKKMDDLRVADAMTEIFSLFKRCNKYIDETMPWALAKDEAKRDRLETVLYNLIEAIKAGANHLAPFMPETAEKILAQLGDGKVTEKPEILFARLDLAEVMKKVEELHPPVVETVEEVAEEVIDVEAKEEITFDDWMKMQFQIGEIISCEAVKKSKKLLCSQVKIGSQMKQIVSGIKPHYTPEEMVGKKVMVLVNLKPAKLAGVLSEGMILCANDAEGNPVLMTPEKNVPAGSPVN
;
A
#
# COMPACT_ATOMS: atom_id res chain seq x y z
N MET A 1 -6.89 -3.97 -26.40
CA MET A 1 -5.79 -3.17 -25.84
C MET A 1 -5.07 -3.99 -24.79
N TYR A 2 -3.73 -4.08 -24.82
CA TYR A 2 -2.92 -4.90 -23.93
C TYR A 2 -2.07 -4.03 -23.01
N CYS A 3 -2.11 -4.34 -21.71
CA CYS A 3 -1.25 -3.74 -20.71
C CYS A 3 -0.10 -4.69 -20.38
N THR A 4 1.12 -4.37 -20.81
CA THR A 4 2.30 -5.22 -20.58
C THR A 4 2.61 -5.43 -19.09
N PRO A 5 2.55 -4.38 -18.21
CA PRO A 5 2.85 -4.58 -16.80
C PRO A 5 1.82 -5.39 -16.01
N CYS A 6 0.55 -5.40 -16.45
CA CYS A 6 -0.52 -6.18 -15.82
C CYS A 6 -0.77 -7.51 -16.55
N GLU A 7 -0.12 -7.72 -17.70
CA GLU A 7 -0.33 -8.87 -18.57
C GLU A 7 -1.82 -9.12 -18.88
N SER A 8 -2.59 -8.04 -19.03
CA SER A 8 -4.05 -8.10 -19.17
C SER A 8 -4.54 -7.43 -20.46
N PHE A 9 -5.57 -8.03 -21.05
CA PHE A 9 -6.28 -7.44 -22.18
C PHE A 9 -7.50 -6.67 -21.71
N PHE A 10 -7.75 -5.56 -22.39
CA PHE A 10 -8.91 -4.72 -22.16
C PHE A 10 -9.55 -4.36 -23.50
N THR A 11 -10.87 -4.25 -23.52
CA THR A 11 -11.57 -3.57 -24.61
C THR A 11 -11.40 -2.06 -24.46
N GLU A 12 -11.59 -1.31 -25.53
CA GLU A 12 -11.52 0.17 -25.46
C GLU A 12 -12.49 0.76 -24.42
N SER A 13 -13.66 0.12 -24.24
CA SER A 13 -14.66 0.54 -23.26
C SER A 13 -14.26 0.27 -21.79
N GLN A 14 -13.27 -0.55 -21.54
CA GLN A 14 -12.76 -0.85 -20.18
C GLN A 14 -11.63 0.08 -19.76
N LEU A 15 -11.08 0.84 -20.69
CA LEU A 15 -9.99 1.77 -20.38
C LEU A 15 -10.51 2.99 -19.61
N VAL A 16 -9.72 3.46 -18.67
CA VAL A 16 -9.97 4.71 -17.95
C VAL A 16 -9.03 5.75 -18.55
N ASP A 17 -9.59 6.78 -19.20
CA ASP A 17 -8.84 7.81 -19.93
C ASP A 17 -7.83 7.25 -20.94
N GLY A 18 -8.22 6.16 -21.62
CA GLY A 18 -7.36 5.47 -22.60
C GLY A 18 -6.23 4.63 -22.01
N LYS A 19 -6.20 4.46 -20.69
CA LYS A 19 -5.16 3.75 -19.93
C LYS A 19 -5.71 2.49 -19.27
N CYS A 20 -4.80 1.63 -18.81
CA CYS A 20 -5.11 0.42 -18.07
C CYS A 20 -5.91 0.74 -16.80
N PRO A 21 -7.10 0.15 -16.58
CA PRO A 21 -7.89 0.40 -15.39
C PRO A 21 -7.24 -0.10 -14.11
N ASP A 22 -6.36 -1.11 -14.20
CA ASP A 22 -5.73 -1.73 -13.02
C ASP A 22 -4.48 -0.96 -12.54
N CYS A 23 -3.67 -0.41 -13.46
CA CYS A 23 -2.39 0.22 -13.10
C CYS A 23 -2.19 1.65 -13.61
N GLY A 24 -3.14 2.18 -14.39
CA GLY A 24 -3.08 3.54 -14.94
C GLY A 24 -2.04 3.78 -16.04
N ARG A 25 -1.31 2.73 -16.49
CA ARG A 25 -0.29 2.85 -17.54
C ARG A 25 -0.89 2.77 -18.93
N GLU A 26 -0.14 3.24 -19.92
CA GLU A 26 -0.55 3.15 -21.34
C GLU A 26 -0.71 1.71 -21.78
N VAL A 27 -1.70 1.47 -22.63
CA VAL A 27 -1.99 0.17 -23.24
C VAL A 27 -1.70 0.22 -24.74
N GLN A 28 -1.26 -0.90 -25.28
CA GLN A 28 -0.93 -1.03 -26.70
C GLN A 28 -1.97 -1.86 -27.45
N PRO A 29 -2.33 -1.52 -28.67
CA PRO A 29 -3.19 -2.38 -29.49
C PRO A 29 -2.45 -3.68 -29.80
N ALA A 30 -3.02 -4.80 -29.37
CA ALA A 30 -2.50 -6.12 -29.69
C ALA A 30 -3.56 -6.90 -30.48
N LYS A 31 -3.15 -7.50 -31.60
CA LYS A 31 -3.96 -8.46 -32.35
C LYS A 31 -3.31 -9.82 -32.16
N GLU A 32 -3.98 -10.68 -31.43
CA GLU A 32 -3.52 -12.02 -31.12
C GLU A 32 -4.68 -13.00 -31.24
N GLU A 33 -4.42 -14.16 -31.81
CA GLU A 33 -5.34 -15.28 -31.74
C GLU A 33 -5.26 -15.88 -30.34
N ALA A 34 -6.41 -16.09 -29.69
CA ALA A 34 -6.44 -16.56 -28.30
C ALA A 34 -7.69 -17.38 -28.02
N TYR A 35 -7.57 -18.32 -27.08
CA TYR A 35 -8.70 -19.04 -26.51
C TYR A 35 -9.31 -18.23 -25.39
N PHE A 36 -10.65 -18.18 -25.36
CA PHE A 36 -11.43 -17.52 -24.32
C PHE A 36 -12.20 -18.53 -23.50
N PHE A 37 -12.04 -18.46 -22.19
CA PHE A 37 -12.83 -19.21 -21.24
C PHE A 37 -14.11 -18.45 -20.91
N LYS A 38 -15.26 -19.09 -21.09
CA LYS A 38 -16.59 -18.47 -20.92
C LYS A 38 -16.95 -18.31 -19.44
N MET A 39 -16.28 -17.37 -18.76
CA MET A 39 -16.54 -17.04 -17.37
C MET A 39 -17.97 -16.53 -17.13
N SER A 40 -18.54 -15.84 -18.14
CA SER A 40 -19.91 -15.32 -18.11
C SER A 40 -20.96 -16.39 -17.79
N LYS A 41 -20.74 -17.67 -18.15
CA LYS A 41 -21.63 -18.78 -17.83
C LYS A 41 -21.76 -19.09 -16.34
N TYR A 42 -20.78 -18.69 -15.55
CA TYR A 42 -20.67 -19.01 -14.12
C TYR A 42 -20.97 -17.82 -13.22
N ALA A 43 -21.18 -16.63 -13.80
CA ALA A 43 -21.36 -15.38 -13.06
C ALA A 43 -22.51 -15.45 -12.05
N ASP A 44 -23.69 -15.88 -12.48
CA ASP A 44 -24.88 -15.97 -11.62
C ASP A 44 -24.66 -16.96 -10.47
N ARG A 45 -24.04 -18.11 -10.75
CA ARG A 45 -23.71 -19.13 -9.71
C ARG A 45 -22.72 -18.58 -8.69
N LEU A 46 -21.73 -17.81 -9.14
CA LEU A 46 -20.76 -17.18 -8.22
C LEU A 46 -21.41 -16.07 -7.40
N ILE A 47 -22.26 -15.23 -7.98
CA ILE A 47 -23.01 -14.20 -7.28
C ILE A 47 -23.92 -14.81 -6.21
N GLU A 48 -24.61 -15.89 -6.52
CA GLU A 48 -25.43 -16.63 -5.56
C GLU A 48 -24.57 -17.17 -4.41
N HIS A 49 -23.43 -17.79 -4.72
CA HIS A 49 -22.51 -18.29 -3.71
C HIS A 49 -22.02 -17.20 -2.77
N ILE A 50 -21.57 -16.05 -3.31
CA ILE A 50 -21.08 -14.91 -2.52
C ILE A 50 -22.20 -14.33 -1.62
N ASN A 51 -23.46 -14.32 -2.08
CA ASN A 51 -24.59 -13.81 -1.31
C ASN A 51 -25.05 -14.77 -0.21
N THR A 52 -24.91 -16.06 -0.42
CA THR A 52 -25.32 -17.11 0.55
C THR A 52 -24.21 -17.46 1.55
N HIS A 53 -22.96 -17.07 1.27
CA HIS A 53 -21.77 -17.29 2.12
C HIS A 53 -21.11 -15.95 2.44
N PRO A 54 -21.62 -15.20 3.42
CA PRO A 54 -21.11 -13.86 3.75
C PRO A 54 -19.64 -13.86 4.20
N GLU A 55 -19.14 -14.99 4.71
CA GLU A 55 -17.75 -15.22 5.11
C GLU A 55 -16.79 -15.44 3.94
N PHE A 56 -17.30 -15.76 2.74
CA PHE A 56 -16.49 -16.22 1.60
C PHE A 56 -15.43 -15.20 1.18
N ILE A 57 -15.76 -13.90 1.14
CA ILE A 57 -14.81 -12.83 0.79
C ILE A 57 -14.69 -11.84 1.95
N GLN A 58 -13.49 -11.75 2.49
CA GLN A 58 -13.15 -10.83 3.58
C GLN A 58 -11.92 -9.97 3.21
N PRO A 59 -11.87 -8.72 3.71
CA PRO A 59 -12.93 -7.93 4.40
C PRO A 59 -14.15 -7.66 3.50
N VAL A 60 -15.26 -7.25 4.09
CA VAL A 60 -16.51 -6.96 3.37
C VAL A 60 -16.33 -5.87 2.29
N SER A 61 -15.42 -4.92 2.50
CA SER A 61 -15.05 -3.91 1.51
C SER A 61 -14.58 -4.56 0.20
N ARG A 62 -13.81 -5.64 0.27
CA ARG A 62 -13.32 -6.39 -0.89
C ARG A 62 -14.46 -7.15 -1.59
N LYS A 63 -15.39 -7.75 -0.82
CA LYS A 63 -16.61 -8.33 -1.38
C LYS A 63 -17.38 -7.28 -2.21
N ASN A 64 -17.62 -6.11 -1.63
CA ASN A 64 -18.37 -5.05 -2.28
C ASN A 64 -17.68 -4.54 -3.55
N GLU A 65 -16.35 -4.41 -3.52
CA GLU A 65 -15.54 -4.04 -4.69
C GLU A 65 -15.70 -5.06 -5.84
N MET A 66 -15.57 -6.35 -5.55
CA MET A 66 -15.69 -7.41 -6.55
C MET A 66 -17.10 -7.51 -7.13
N MET A 67 -18.11 -7.41 -6.28
CA MET A 67 -19.52 -7.43 -6.71
C MET A 67 -19.87 -6.24 -7.60
N ASN A 68 -19.56 -5.01 -7.14
CA ASN A 68 -20.01 -3.80 -7.82
C ASN A 68 -19.21 -3.48 -9.08
N ASN A 69 -17.91 -3.76 -9.09
CA ASN A 69 -17.05 -3.35 -10.20
C ASN A 69 -16.93 -4.43 -11.30
N PHE A 70 -17.14 -5.71 -10.96
CA PHE A 70 -16.87 -6.80 -11.90
C PHE A 70 -18.06 -7.74 -12.15
N LEU A 71 -18.78 -8.15 -11.12
CA LEU A 71 -19.83 -9.17 -11.26
C LEU A 71 -21.18 -8.57 -11.67
N LEU A 72 -21.68 -7.55 -10.99
CA LEU A 72 -22.97 -6.95 -11.27
C LEU A 72 -23.05 -6.19 -12.60
N PRO A 73 -21.97 -5.54 -13.09
CA PRO A 73 -21.98 -4.93 -14.43
C PRO A 73 -22.00 -5.95 -15.58
N GLY A 74 -21.76 -7.23 -15.28
CA GLY A 74 -21.66 -8.31 -16.25
C GLY A 74 -20.21 -8.77 -16.45
N LEU A 75 -19.96 -10.03 -16.08
CA LEU A 75 -18.63 -10.64 -16.17
C LEU A 75 -18.28 -10.96 -17.63
N GLN A 76 -17.12 -10.53 -18.07
CA GLN A 76 -16.59 -10.82 -19.39
C GLN A 76 -15.81 -12.13 -19.42
N ASP A 77 -15.77 -12.74 -20.61
CA ASP A 77 -15.00 -13.96 -20.85
C ASP A 77 -13.49 -13.67 -20.78
N LEU A 78 -12.72 -14.61 -20.24
CA LEU A 78 -11.31 -14.46 -19.98
C LEU A 78 -10.46 -15.04 -21.11
N CYS A 79 -9.53 -14.26 -21.63
CA CYS A 79 -8.47 -14.75 -22.49
C CYS A 79 -7.52 -15.66 -21.70
N VAL A 80 -7.40 -16.93 -22.09
CA VAL A 80 -6.64 -17.95 -21.34
C VAL A 80 -5.44 -18.51 -22.11
N SER A 81 -5.08 -17.94 -23.25
CA SER A 81 -3.90 -18.36 -24.00
C SER A 81 -3.19 -17.20 -24.68
N ARG A 82 -1.94 -17.43 -25.06
CA ARG A 82 -1.06 -16.48 -25.75
C ARG A 82 -0.34 -17.14 -26.90
N THR A 83 -0.05 -16.34 -27.95
CA THR A 83 0.81 -16.76 -29.07
C THR A 83 2.01 -15.85 -29.29
N SER A 84 2.05 -14.69 -28.61
CA SER A 84 3.10 -13.67 -28.74
C SER A 84 4.46 -14.09 -28.20
N PHE A 85 4.51 -15.10 -27.34
CA PHE A 85 5.73 -15.68 -26.80
C PHE A 85 5.59 -17.21 -26.65
N LYS A 86 6.71 -17.89 -26.50
CA LYS A 86 6.75 -19.37 -26.44
C LYS A 86 7.09 -19.92 -25.04
N TRP A 87 7.46 -19.07 -24.11
CA TRP A 87 7.78 -19.49 -22.76
C TRP A 87 6.49 -19.65 -21.95
N GLY A 88 6.27 -20.84 -21.39
CA GLY A 88 5.09 -21.17 -20.61
C GLY A 88 4.64 -22.61 -20.85
N VAL A 89 3.49 -22.98 -20.26
CA VAL A 89 2.87 -24.31 -20.46
C VAL A 89 2.19 -24.33 -21.83
N PRO A 90 2.60 -25.17 -22.79
CA PRO A 90 1.95 -25.26 -24.08
C PRO A 90 0.54 -25.84 -23.94
N VAL A 91 -0.38 -25.38 -24.81
CA VAL A 91 -1.72 -25.94 -24.91
C VAL A 91 -1.66 -27.25 -25.72
N ASP A 92 -2.03 -28.37 -25.13
CA ASP A 92 -1.86 -29.71 -25.69
C ASP A 92 -2.53 -29.88 -27.07
N PHE A 93 -3.73 -29.35 -27.25
CA PHE A 93 -4.49 -29.46 -28.51
C PHE A 93 -4.11 -28.37 -29.53
N ASP A 94 -3.34 -27.35 -29.13
CA ASP A 94 -2.80 -26.32 -30.06
C ASP A 94 -1.46 -25.76 -29.53
N PRO A 95 -0.33 -26.43 -29.81
CA PRO A 95 0.98 -26.05 -29.27
C PRO A 95 1.54 -24.70 -29.74
N LYS A 96 0.81 -23.97 -30.61
CA LYS A 96 1.14 -22.56 -30.92
C LYS A 96 0.84 -21.63 -29.75
N HIS A 97 -0.07 -22.05 -28.87
CA HIS A 97 -0.51 -21.30 -27.73
C HIS A 97 0.21 -21.76 -26.46
N VAL A 98 0.47 -20.83 -25.56
CA VAL A 98 0.85 -21.10 -24.16
C VAL A 98 -0.28 -20.68 -23.24
N VAL A 99 -0.44 -21.38 -22.12
CA VAL A 99 -1.46 -21.11 -21.11
C VAL A 99 -1.24 -19.75 -20.48
N TYR A 100 -2.31 -19.03 -20.21
CA TYR A 100 -2.30 -17.75 -19.51
C TYR A 100 -1.83 -17.92 -18.05
N VAL A 101 -0.95 -17.04 -17.62
CA VAL A 101 -0.27 -17.11 -16.31
C VAL A 101 -1.21 -17.35 -15.13
N TRP A 102 -2.37 -16.69 -15.09
CA TRP A 102 -3.31 -16.86 -13.97
C TRP A 102 -4.09 -18.18 -14.00
N LEU A 103 -4.24 -18.82 -15.16
CA LEU A 103 -4.79 -20.17 -15.19
C LEU A 103 -3.80 -21.17 -14.61
N ASP A 104 -2.52 -21.06 -14.95
CA ASP A 104 -1.42 -21.85 -14.39
C ASP A 104 -1.24 -21.59 -12.90
N ALA A 105 -1.05 -20.31 -12.51
CA ALA A 105 -0.77 -19.93 -11.12
C ALA A 105 -1.88 -20.36 -10.13
N LEU A 106 -3.16 -20.24 -10.51
CA LEU A 106 -4.27 -20.59 -9.62
C LEU A 106 -4.47 -22.12 -9.50
N THR A 107 -4.28 -22.87 -10.59
CA THR A 107 -4.39 -24.32 -10.54
C THR A 107 -3.31 -24.97 -9.68
N ASN A 108 -2.19 -24.29 -9.42
CA ASN A 108 -1.14 -24.75 -8.52
C ASN A 108 -1.66 -25.07 -7.10
N TYR A 109 -2.72 -24.39 -6.62
CA TYR A 109 -3.33 -24.70 -5.32
C TYR A 109 -3.83 -26.15 -5.20
N ILE A 110 -4.29 -26.75 -6.28
CA ILE A 110 -4.77 -28.14 -6.29
C ILE A 110 -3.72 -29.09 -6.83
N THR A 111 -2.96 -28.72 -7.86
CA THR A 111 -1.92 -29.59 -8.43
C THR A 111 -0.78 -29.84 -7.44
N GLY A 112 -0.41 -28.83 -6.63
CA GLY A 112 0.62 -28.96 -5.60
C GLY A 112 0.29 -29.96 -4.49
N ILE A 113 -0.99 -30.29 -4.29
CA ILE A 113 -1.46 -31.31 -3.34
C ILE A 113 -1.93 -32.59 -4.03
N GLY A 114 -1.71 -32.72 -5.36
CA GLY A 114 -1.91 -33.96 -6.11
C GLY A 114 -3.32 -34.17 -6.64
N TYR A 115 -3.98 -33.09 -7.12
CA TYR A 115 -5.20 -33.21 -7.91
C TYR A 115 -4.88 -33.83 -9.28
N GLU A 116 -5.68 -34.81 -9.70
CA GLU A 116 -5.61 -35.45 -11.01
C GLU A 116 -6.96 -35.32 -11.71
N CYS A 117 -6.95 -34.85 -12.99
CA CYS A 117 -8.16 -34.67 -13.78
C CYS A 117 -8.63 -35.97 -14.46
N ASP A 118 -7.71 -36.89 -14.76
CA ASP A 118 -7.98 -38.13 -15.53
C ASP A 118 -7.80 -39.40 -14.69
N GLY A 119 -7.69 -39.28 -13.38
CA GLY A 119 -7.42 -40.40 -12.46
C GLY A 119 -7.85 -40.16 -11.02
N GLU A 120 -7.33 -40.95 -10.13
CA GLU A 120 -7.52 -40.74 -8.69
C GLU A 120 -6.54 -39.69 -8.18
N SER A 121 -7.07 -38.67 -7.54
CA SER A 121 -6.27 -37.64 -6.87
C SER A 121 -5.56 -38.20 -5.64
N ALA A 122 -4.43 -37.61 -5.28
CA ALA A 122 -3.66 -38.06 -4.10
C ALA A 122 -4.43 -37.86 -2.79
N ASP A 123 -4.07 -38.67 -1.78
CA ASP A 123 -4.65 -38.59 -0.42
C ASP A 123 -4.52 -37.17 0.17
N LEU A 124 -3.45 -36.45 -0.16
CA LEU A 124 -3.21 -35.11 0.32
C LEU A 124 -4.28 -34.13 -0.20
N PHE A 125 -4.68 -34.27 -1.48
CA PHE A 125 -5.79 -33.49 -2.03
C PHE A 125 -7.11 -33.84 -1.35
N ASN A 126 -7.42 -35.12 -1.27
CA ASN A 126 -8.69 -35.60 -0.69
C ASN A 126 -8.86 -35.20 0.79
N LYS A 127 -7.74 -35.04 1.52
CA LYS A 127 -7.74 -34.63 2.93
C LYS A 127 -7.83 -33.11 3.11
N ASN A 128 -7.18 -32.33 2.25
CA ASN A 128 -6.96 -30.90 2.50
C ASN A 128 -7.78 -29.99 1.58
N TRP A 129 -8.41 -30.51 0.52
CA TRP A 129 -9.30 -29.71 -0.31
C TRP A 129 -10.77 -29.94 0.08
N PRO A 130 -11.62 -28.88 0.18
CA PRO A 130 -11.32 -27.47 -0.09
C PRO A 130 -10.47 -26.80 1.00
N ALA A 131 -9.71 -25.78 0.60
CA ALA A 131 -8.96 -24.94 1.52
C ALA A 131 -9.90 -24.22 2.50
N ASP A 132 -9.51 -24.14 3.78
CA ASP A 132 -10.25 -23.38 4.78
C ASP A 132 -10.10 -21.86 4.53
N LEU A 133 -8.90 -21.43 4.16
CA LEU A 133 -8.58 -20.04 3.94
C LEU A 133 -7.55 -19.87 2.81
N HIS A 134 -7.85 -18.98 1.86
CA HIS A 134 -6.85 -18.34 1.01
C HIS A 134 -6.50 -16.97 1.59
N LEU A 135 -5.28 -16.84 2.12
CA LEU A 135 -4.75 -15.58 2.63
C LEU A 135 -3.87 -14.95 1.56
N ILE A 136 -4.29 -13.83 1.02
CA ILE A 136 -3.66 -13.20 -0.16
C ILE A 136 -3.57 -11.67 -0.01
N GLY A 137 -2.70 -11.03 -0.79
CA GLY A 137 -2.70 -9.57 -0.93
C GLY A 137 -3.93 -9.08 -1.71
N LYS A 138 -4.43 -7.91 -1.37
CA LYS A 138 -5.59 -7.31 -2.04
C LYS A 138 -5.38 -7.02 -3.53
N ASP A 139 -4.14 -6.92 -3.97
CA ASP A 139 -3.76 -6.71 -5.38
C ASP A 139 -4.15 -7.87 -6.29
N ILE A 140 -4.22 -9.08 -5.75
CA ILE A 140 -4.62 -10.28 -6.49
C ILE A 140 -6.02 -10.80 -6.10
N ILE A 141 -6.81 -9.97 -5.40
CA ILE A 141 -8.14 -10.37 -4.89
C ILE A 141 -9.09 -10.80 -6.02
N ARG A 142 -9.09 -10.10 -7.17
CA ARG A 142 -9.95 -10.44 -8.30
C ARG A 142 -9.68 -11.83 -8.84
N PHE A 143 -8.42 -12.24 -8.92
CA PHE A 143 -8.04 -13.56 -9.41
C PHE A 143 -8.51 -14.67 -8.48
N HIS A 144 -8.47 -14.45 -7.18
CA HIS A 144 -8.84 -15.45 -6.19
C HIS A 144 -10.34 -15.50 -5.88
N THR A 145 -11.06 -14.39 -6.07
CA THR A 145 -12.50 -14.32 -5.73
C THR A 145 -13.42 -14.47 -6.94
N ILE A 146 -12.90 -14.26 -8.15
CA ILE A 146 -13.66 -14.38 -9.40
C ILE A 146 -13.12 -15.51 -10.27
N TYR A 147 -11.85 -15.44 -10.71
CA TYR A 147 -11.30 -16.42 -11.65
C TYR A 147 -11.19 -17.81 -11.03
N TRP A 148 -10.57 -17.91 -9.88
CA TRP A 148 -10.34 -19.19 -9.21
C TRP A 148 -11.64 -19.94 -8.85
N PRO A 149 -12.64 -19.35 -8.21
CA PRO A 149 -13.91 -20.01 -7.97
C PRO A 149 -14.60 -20.47 -9.25
N ILE A 150 -14.54 -19.68 -10.33
CA ILE A 150 -15.11 -20.06 -11.61
C ILE A 150 -14.36 -21.23 -12.26
N PHE A 151 -13.03 -21.30 -12.16
CA PHE A 151 -12.27 -22.45 -12.63
C PHE A 151 -12.63 -23.70 -11.87
N LEU A 152 -12.77 -23.62 -10.54
CA LEU A 152 -13.22 -24.72 -9.71
C LEU A 152 -14.65 -25.16 -10.04
N MET A 153 -15.55 -24.21 -10.28
CA MET A 153 -16.92 -24.51 -10.74
C MET A 153 -16.94 -25.24 -12.08
N ALA A 154 -16.02 -24.90 -12.98
CA ALA A 154 -15.90 -25.56 -14.28
C ALA A 154 -15.31 -26.98 -14.18
N LEU A 155 -14.54 -27.25 -13.15
CA LEU A 155 -13.99 -28.56 -12.80
C LEU A 155 -14.94 -29.39 -11.90
N ASP A 156 -16.10 -28.84 -11.54
CA ASP A 156 -17.04 -29.40 -10.56
C ASP A 156 -16.39 -29.70 -9.18
N LEU A 157 -15.39 -28.88 -8.82
CA LEU A 157 -14.71 -28.96 -7.53
C LEU A 157 -15.35 -28.03 -6.49
N PRO A 158 -15.27 -28.39 -5.19
CA PRO A 158 -15.72 -27.50 -4.12
C PRO A 158 -14.84 -26.25 -4.03
N LEU A 159 -15.47 -25.12 -3.67
CA LEU A 159 -14.80 -23.86 -3.51
C LEU A 159 -14.06 -23.77 -2.15
N PRO A 160 -13.01 -22.96 -2.02
CA PRO A 160 -12.42 -22.65 -0.72
C PRO A 160 -13.49 -22.02 0.19
N LYS A 161 -13.37 -22.24 1.52
CA LYS A 161 -14.38 -21.73 2.47
C LYS A 161 -14.31 -20.21 2.62
N GLN A 162 -13.09 -19.66 2.62
CA GLN A 162 -12.87 -18.23 2.81
C GLN A 162 -11.67 -17.71 2.00
N ILE A 163 -11.78 -16.47 1.53
CA ILE A 163 -10.69 -15.74 0.89
C ILE A 163 -10.53 -14.40 1.61
N PHE A 164 -9.35 -14.17 2.18
CA PHE A 164 -9.02 -12.93 2.86
C PHE A 164 -7.96 -12.15 2.09
N GLY A 165 -8.34 -10.97 1.60
CA GLY A 165 -7.43 -10.04 0.93
C GLY A 165 -6.86 -9.02 1.90
N HIS A 166 -5.64 -9.28 2.43
CA HIS A 166 -5.01 -8.35 3.35
C HIS A 166 -4.59 -7.04 2.65
N PRO A 167 -4.58 -5.92 3.38
CA PRO A 167 -4.16 -4.60 2.87
C PRO A 167 -2.67 -4.55 2.50
N TRP A 168 -2.26 -3.43 1.92
CA TRP A 168 -0.86 -3.13 1.64
C TRP A 168 -0.17 -2.48 2.82
N LEU A 169 1.15 -2.65 2.88
CA LEU A 169 2.07 -1.78 3.60
C LEU A 169 2.56 -0.68 2.65
N LEU A 170 2.32 0.56 3.03
CA LEU A 170 2.74 1.75 2.30
C LEU A 170 3.93 2.38 3.01
N GLN A 171 4.84 2.99 2.26
CA GLN A 171 5.88 3.84 2.82
C GLN A 171 5.51 5.31 2.57
N GLY A 172 5.38 6.08 3.65
CA GLY A 172 4.89 7.45 3.58
C GLY A 172 3.48 7.51 2.99
N ASP A 173 3.30 8.25 1.92
CA ASP A 173 2.03 8.47 1.22
C ASP A 173 1.78 7.54 0.03
N GLY A 174 2.67 6.57 -0.21
CA GLY A 174 2.62 5.80 -1.43
C GLY A 174 3.04 4.34 -1.37
N LYS A 175 2.67 3.63 -2.44
CA LYS A 175 3.06 2.23 -2.66
C LYS A 175 4.57 2.14 -2.83
N MET A 176 5.20 1.17 -2.14
CA MET A 176 6.62 0.85 -2.33
C MET A 176 6.90 0.41 -3.76
N SER A 177 7.95 0.97 -4.36
CA SER A 177 8.38 0.62 -5.71
C SER A 177 9.90 0.75 -5.83
N LYS A 178 10.54 -0.26 -6.43
CA LYS A 178 11.99 -0.24 -6.72
C LYS A 178 12.39 0.99 -7.56
N SER A 179 11.54 1.38 -8.50
CA SER A 179 11.79 2.54 -9.37
C SER A 179 11.72 3.89 -8.63
N LYS A 180 11.09 3.94 -7.46
CA LYS A 180 11.02 5.15 -6.61
C LYS A 180 12.09 5.14 -5.51
N GLY A 181 12.85 4.04 -5.37
CA GLY A 181 13.86 3.91 -4.31
C GLY A 181 13.29 3.89 -2.88
N ASN A 182 11.98 3.67 -2.73
CA ASN A 182 11.28 3.71 -1.44
C ASN A 182 10.91 2.32 -0.92
N VAL A 183 11.65 1.29 -1.28
CA VAL A 183 11.41 -0.08 -0.79
C VAL A 183 12.14 -0.27 0.52
N LEU A 184 11.42 -0.75 1.54
CA LEU A 184 11.99 -1.24 2.79
C LEU A 184 12.14 -2.76 2.66
N TYR A 185 13.36 -3.24 2.81
CA TYR A 185 13.66 -4.66 2.73
C TYR A 185 13.58 -5.31 4.11
N ALA A 186 12.99 -6.50 4.18
CA ALA A 186 12.73 -7.17 5.45
C ALA A 186 14.04 -7.57 6.17
N ASP A 187 15.07 -7.95 5.45
CA ASP A 187 16.42 -8.25 5.97
C ASP A 187 17.06 -7.03 6.61
N GLU A 188 17.01 -5.86 5.96
CA GLU A 188 17.49 -4.60 6.55
C GLU A 188 16.76 -4.25 7.84
N LEU A 189 15.42 -4.37 7.84
CA LEU A 189 14.63 -4.13 9.04
C LEU A 189 15.01 -5.08 10.18
N VAL A 190 15.27 -6.35 9.87
CA VAL A 190 15.72 -7.35 10.84
C VAL A 190 17.09 -7.01 11.41
N ASP A 191 18.02 -6.52 10.60
CA ASP A 191 19.35 -6.09 11.07
C ASP A 191 19.29 -4.90 12.04
N PHE A 192 18.31 -4.00 11.85
CA PHE A 192 18.11 -2.86 12.77
C PHE A 192 17.36 -3.21 14.04
N PHE A 193 16.30 -4.02 13.95
CA PHE A 193 15.31 -4.18 15.02
C PHE A 193 15.23 -5.61 15.59
N GLY A 194 15.76 -6.60 14.87
CA GLY A 194 15.57 -8.01 15.17
C GLY A 194 14.25 -8.57 14.64
N VAL A 195 14.23 -9.90 14.43
CA VAL A 195 13.10 -10.60 13.77
C VAL A 195 11.77 -10.34 14.47
N ASP A 196 11.70 -10.53 15.78
CA ASP A 196 10.44 -10.41 16.52
C ASP A 196 9.89 -8.99 16.58
N ALA A 197 10.76 -7.97 16.58
CA ALA A 197 10.32 -6.58 16.53
C ALA A 197 9.71 -6.26 15.14
N VAL A 198 10.31 -6.76 14.05
CA VAL A 198 9.74 -6.63 12.70
C VAL A 198 8.41 -7.38 12.60
N ARG A 199 8.31 -8.61 13.13
CA ARG A 199 7.05 -9.37 13.20
C ARG A 199 5.98 -8.61 13.98
N TYR A 200 6.34 -8.09 15.18
CA TYR A 200 5.42 -7.25 15.94
C TYR A 200 4.87 -6.11 15.10
N PHE A 201 5.77 -5.36 14.46
CA PHE A 201 5.41 -4.19 13.69
C PHE A 201 4.46 -4.52 12.53
N VAL A 202 4.82 -5.48 11.66
CA VAL A 202 4.01 -5.79 10.48
C VAL A 202 2.66 -6.42 10.85
N LEU A 203 2.58 -7.16 11.95
CA LEU A 203 1.34 -7.78 12.41
C LEU A 203 0.45 -6.81 13.20
N HIS A 204 1.04 -5.86 13.93
CA HIS A 204 0.31 -4.89 14.75
C HIS A 204 -0.14 -3.66 13.94
N GLU A 205 0.70 -3.14 13.04
CA GLU A 205 0.43 -1.90 12.30
C GLU A 205 -0.32 -2.12 10.99
N MET A 206 -0.65 -3.37 10.63
CA MET A 206 -1.50 -3.67 9.48
C MET A 206 -2.96 -3.82 9.93
N PRO A 207 -3.80 -2.79 9.74
CA PRO A 207 -5.22 -2.87 10.08
C PRO A 207 -5.93 -3.93 9.25
N PHE A 208 -7.07 -4.42 9.75
CA PHE A 208 -7.84 -5.46 9.07
C PHE A 208 -8.33 -5.04 7.67
N ASP A 209 -8.74 -3.80 7.49
CA ASP A 209 -9.50 -3.33 6.32
C ASP A 209 -8.79 -2.23 5.51
N ASN A 210 -7.85 -1.52 6.12
CA ASN A 210 -7.15 -0.38 5.53
C ASN A 210 -5.65 -0.66 5.36
N ASP A 211 -5.03 0.07 4.44
CA ASP A 211 -3.58 -0.01 4.25
C ASP A 211 -2.84 0.48 5.49
N GLY A 212 -1.81 -0.23 5.87
CA GLY A 212 -0.88 0.16 6.92
C GLY A 212 0.24 1.04 6.36
N VAL A 213 0.80 1.88 7.22
CA VAL A 213 1.96 2.71 6.88
C VAL A 213 3.16 2.23 7.68
N ILE A 214 4.31 2.07 7.03
CA ILE A 214 5.58 1.73 7.65
C ILE A 214 6.57 2.87 7.41
N THR A 215 7.17 3.36 8.50
CA THR A 215 8.28 4.32 8.47
C THR A 215 9.31 3.95 9.52
N TRP A 216 10.54 4.40 9.36
CA TRP A 216 11.60 4.19 10.34
C TRP A 216 11.26 4.81 11.69
N GLU A 217 10.67 6.02 11.68
CA GLU A 217 10.23 6.73 12.87
C GLU A 217 9.19 5.94 13.65
N LEU A 218 8.17 5.42 12.95
CA LEU A 218 7.11 4.64 13.58
C LEU A 218 7.65 3.33 14.16
N MET A 219 8.58 2.68 13.47
CA MET A 219 9.24 1.47 13.99
C MET A 219 10.04 1.74 15.26
N VAL A 220 10.81 2.84 15.30
CA VAL A 220 11.56 3.25 16.51
C VAL A 220 10.59 3.61 17.65
N GLU A 221 9.50 4.30 17.35
CA GLU A 221 8.46 4.62 18.33
C GLU A 221 7.87 3.36 18.96
N ARG A 222 7.45 2.40 18.12
CA ARG A 222 6.87 1.12 18.60
C ARG A 222 7.89 0.28 19.38
N MET A 223 9.11 0.23 18.88
CA MET A 223 10.22 -0.43 19.60
C MET A 223 10.40 0.13 20.99
N ASN A 224 10.37 1.45 21.13
CA ASN A 224 10.59 2.12 22.41
C ASN A 224 9.37 2.06 23.33
N SER A 225 8.16 2.32 22.80
CA SER A 225 6.94 2.43 23.62
C SER A 225 6.38 1.07 24.02
N ASP A 226 6.24 0.17 23.03
CA ASP A 226 5.54 -1.08 23.26
C ASP A 226 6.49 -2.20 23.67
N LEU A 227 7.59 -2.39 22.92
CA LEU A 227 8.50 -3.50 23.16
C LEU A 227 9.46 -3.23 24.32
N ALA A 228 10.18 -2.12 24.33
CA ALA A 228 11.13 -1.81 25.41
C ALA A 228 10.43 -1.39 26.71
N ASN A 229 9.50 -0.42 26.65
CA ASN A 229 8.86 0.11 27.86
C ASN A 229 7.76 -0.81 28.41
N THR A 230 6.78 -1.17 27.58
CA THR A 230 5.61 -1.92 28.06
C THR A 230 6.00 -3.36 28.40
N LEU A 231 6.70 -4.07 27.51
CA LEU A 231 7.01 -5.49 27.68
C LEU A 231 8.38 -5.72 28.35
N GLY A 232 9.46 -5.23 27.76
CA GLY A 232 10.82 -5.47 28.24
C GLY A 232 11.04 -4.97 29.67
N ASN A 233 10.60 -3.75 29.96
CA ASN A 233 10.71 -3.17 31.31
C ASN A 233 9.82 -3.90 32.35
N LEU A 234 8.62 -4.35 31.96
CA LEU A 234 7.75 -5.15 32.81
C LEU A 234 8.45 -6.44 33.28
N VAL A 235 8.98 -7.21 32.33
CA VAL A 235 9.67 -8.49 32.59
C VAL A 235 10.89 -8.24 33.49
N ASN A 236 11.74 -7.27 33.11
CA ASN A 236 12.96 -6.94 33.89
C ASN A 236 12.65 -6.48 35.29
N ARG A 237 11.68 -5.56 35.51
CA ARG A 237 11.27 -5.08 36.84
C ARG A 237 10.73 -6.22 37.69
N THR A 238 9.91 -7.10 37.13
CA THR A 238 9.33 -8.23 37.86
C THR A 238 10.41 -9.18 38.33
N ILE A 239 11.33 -9.60 37.46
CA ILE A 239 12.46 -10.47 37.79
C ILE A 239 13.38 -9.81 38.83
N SER A 240 13.71 -8.53 38.61
CA SER A 240 14.59 -7.78 39.54
C SER A 240 13.99 -7.66 40.95
N MET A 241 12.69 -7.39 41.07
CA MET A 241 12.00 -7.34 42.35
C MET A 241 11.93 -8.73 43.04
N THR A 242 11.64 -9.76 42.25
CA THR A 242 11.59 -11.16 42.74
C THR A 242 12.95 -11.60 43.27
N ASN A 243 14.03 -11.33 42.57
CA ASN A 243 15.39 -11.61 43.03
C ASN A 243 15.73 -10.81 44.29
N LYS A 244 15.46 -9.50 44.30
CA LYS A 244 15.80 -8.59 45.37
C LYS A 244 15.11 -8.95 46.70
N TYR A 245 13.83 -9.31 46.65
CA TYR A 245 13.03 -9.51 47.85
C TYR A 245 12.93 -10.97 48.30
N PHE A 246 13.03 -11.92 47.36
CA PHE A 246 12.79 -13.33 47.61
C PHE A 246 13.87 -14.27 47.04
N GLY A 247 15.00 -13.75 46.56
CA GLY A 247 16.08 -14.58 46.04
C GLY A 247 15.67 -15.37 44.76
N GLY A 248 14.69 -14.87 44.02
CA GLY A 248 14.25 -15.43 42.78
C GLY A 248 13.11 -16.45 42.90
N ILE A 249 12.61 -16.78 44.07
CA ILE A 249 11.55 -17.76 44.32
C ILE A 249 10.39 -17.11 45.01
N VAL A 250 9.20 -17.21 44.44
CA VAL A 250 7.94 -16.75 45.04
C VAL A 250 6.85 -17.81 44.88
N THR A 251 5.96 -17.84 45.87
CA THR A 251 4.79 -18.73 45.90
C THR A 251 3.53 -17.92 46.22
N ASP A 252 2.37 -18.44 45.87
CA ASP A 252 1.11 -17.81 46.23
C ASP A 252 0.87 -18.00 47.76
N LYS A 253 0.86 -16.91 48.49
CA LYS A 253 0.53 -16.92 49.94
C LYS A 253 -0.95 -16.74 50.21
N GLY A 254 -1.76 -16.54 49.15
CA GLY A 254 -3.21 -16.40 49.27
C GLY A 254 -3.66 -15.08 49.89
N VAL A 255 -2.76 -14.08 50.07
CA VAL A 255 -3.10 -12.75 50.60
C VAL A 255 -3.62 -11.89 49.43
N ALA A 256 -4.91 -12.05 49.10
CA ALA A 256 -5.53 -11.39 47.99
C ALA A 256 -6.25 -10.08 48.37
N GLU A 257 -6.25 -9.13 47.42
CA GLU A 257 -7.02 -7.89 47.47
C GLU A 257 -7.85 -7.75 46.20
N GLU A 258 -8.75 -6.79 46.11
CA GLU A 258 -9.65 -6.56 44.97
C GLU A 258 -8.85 -6.41 43.64
N VAL A 259 -7.75 -5.71 43.68
CA VAL A 259 -6.87 -5.48 42.52
C VAL A 259 -6.29 -6.78 41.91
N ASP A 260 -6.18 -7.85 42.70
CA ASP A 260 -5.73 -9.18 42.22
C ASP A 260 -6.83 -9.86 41.40
N ALA A 261 -8.08 -9.71 41.84
CA ALA A 261 -9.23 -10.23 41.11
C ALA A 261 -9.35 -9.61 39.71
N ASP A 262 -9.11 -8.30 39.61
CA ASP A 262 -9.10 -7.58 38.32
C ASP A 262 -7.99 -8.08 37.40
N LEU A 263 -6.76 -8.27 37.93
CA LEU A 263 -5.67 -8.85 37.12
C LEU A 263 -6.01 -10.28 36.65
N LYS A 264 -6.47 -11.13 37.57
CA LYS A 264 -6.85 -12.52 37.25
C LYS A 264 -7.99 -12.59 36.24
N ALA A 265 -8.96 -11.67 36.30
CA ALA A 265 -10.01 -11.55 35.30
C ALA A 265 -9.49 -11.20 33.90
N VAL A 266 -8.54 -10.26 33.82
CA VAL A 266 -7.90 -9.93 32.53
C VAL A 266 -7.11 -11.12 32.00
N VAL A 267 -6.33 -11.83 32.83
CA VAL A 267 -5.61 -13.04 32.44
C VAL A 267 -6.57 -14.10 31.88
N ALA A 268 -7.69 -14.33 32.55
CA ALA A 268 -8.69 -15.33 32.11
C ALA A 268 -9.41 -14.94 30.82
N ASN A 269 -9.64 -13.64 30.59
CA ASN A 269 -10.36 -13.14 29.42
C ASN A 269 -9.47 -12.97 28.18
N THR A 270 -8.17 -12.77 28.35
CA THR A 270 -7.23 -12.53 27.25
C THR A 270 -7.27 -13.65 26.18
N PRO A 271 -7.18 -14.97 26.51
CA PRO A 271 -7.26 -16.01 25.50
C PRO A 271 -8.57 -15.97 24.70
N ILE A 272 -9.69 -15.75 25.38
CA ILE A 272 -11.01 -15.70 24.74
C ILE A 272 -11.08 -14.53 23.74
N ALA A 273 -10.54 -13.38 24.14
CA ALA A 273 -10.50 -12.20 23.26
C ALA A 273 -9.55 -12.41 22.07
N VAL A 274 -8.37 -13.00 22.30
CA VAL A 274 -7.37 -13.29 21.27
C VAL A 274 -7.95 -14.30 20.26
N ASP A 275 -8.50 -15.43 20.72
CA ASP A 275 -9.06 -16.46 19.85
C ASP A 275 -10.18 -15.88 18.97
N LYS A 276 -11.10 -15.13 19.56
CA LYS A 276 -12.16 -14.46 18.80
C LYS A 276 -11.61 -13.52 17.71
N LYS A 277 -10.57 -12.73 18.03
CA LYS A 277 -9.97 -11.82 17.04
C LYS A 277 -9.25 -12.61 15.94
N MET A 278 -8.60 -13.71 16.28
CA MET A 278 -7.93 -14.56 15.31
C MET A 278 -8.92 -15.30 14.42
N ASP A 279 -10.04 -15.79 14.95
CA ASP A 279 -11.12 -16.39 14.16
C ASP A 279 -11.69 -15.39 13.13
N ASP A 280 -11.76 -14.11 13.51
CA ASP A 280 -12.18 -13.02 12.64
C ASP A 280 -11.03 -12.50 11.72
N LEU A 281 -9.85 -13.12 11.72
CA LEU A 281 -8.63 -12.70 11.00
C LEU A 281 -8.11 -11.29 11.39
N ARG A 282 -8.48 -10.79 12.55
CA ARG A 282 -8.11 -9.47 13.08
C ARG A 282 -6.82 -9.54 13.90
N VAL A 283 -5.72 -9.86 13.22
CA VAL A 283 -4.41 -10.15 13.83
C VAL A 283 -3.89 -8.98 14.68
N ALA A 284 -3.96 -7.75 14.17
CA ALA A 284 -3.53 -6.55 14.91
C ALA A 284 -4.33 -6.34 16.20
N ASP A 285 -5.64 -6.59 16.15
CA ASP A 285 -6.50 -6.51 17.33
C ASP A 285 -6.17 -7.62 18.34
N ALA A 286 -5.86 -8.84 17.89
CA ALA A 286 -5.44 -9.94 18.77
C ALA A 286 -4.15 -9.58 19.52
N MET A 287 -3.16 -9.00 18.83
CA MET A 287 -1.95 -8.53 19.48
C MET A 287 -2.22 -7.40 20.48
N THR A 288 -3.16 -6.51 20.17
CA THR A 288 -3.59 -5.44 21.08
C THR A 288 -4.17 -6.01 22.37
N GLU A 289 -4.95 -7.09 22.32
CA GLU A 289 -5.48 -7.78 23.50
C GLU A 289 -4.34 -8.36 24.37
N ILE A 290 -3.31 -8.95 23.78
CA ILE A 290 -2.15 -9.47 24.50
C ILE A 290 -1.38 -8.31 25.18
N PHE A 291 -1.14 -7.23 24.45
CA PHE A 291 -0.45 -6.06 25.02
C PHE A 291 -1.29 -5.32 26.08
N SER A 292 -2.62 -5.42 26.01
CA SER A 292 -3.50 -4.93 27.07
C SER A 292 -3.30 -5.68 28.39
N LEU A 293 -3.04 -6.99 28.35
CA LEU A 293 -2.64 -7.75 29.53
C LEU A 293 -1.30 -7.25 30.10
N PHE A 294 -0.28 -7.00 29.27
CA PHE A 294 1.00 -6.46 29.76
C PHE A 294 0.85 -5.05 30.34
N LYS A 295 0.04 -4.20 29.72
CA LYS A 295 -0.32 -2.88 30.27
C LYS A 295 -1.04 -3.01 31.61
N ARG A 296 -1.95 -3.98 31.76
CA ARG A 296 -2.62 -4.27 33.04
C ARG A 296 -1.63 -4.73 34.11
N CYS A 297 -0.62 -5.56 33.76
CA CYS A 297 0.45 -5.95 34.67
C CYS A 297 1.27 -4.75 35.12
N ASN A 298 1.64 -3.82 34.23
CA ASN A 298 2.33 -2.59 34.62
C ASN A 298 1.48 -1.74 35.60
N LYS A 299 0.18 -1.56 35.27
CA LYS A 299 -0.74 -0.85 36.15
C LYS A 299 -0.88 -1.54 37.51
N TYR A 300 -0.90 -2.87 37.58
CA TYR A 300 -0.95 -3.64 38.80
C TYR A 300 0.30 -3.42 39.69
N ILE A 301 1.49 -3.28 39.09
CA ILE A 301 2.70 -2.90 39.82
C ILE A 301 2.54 -1.52 40.48
N ASP A 302 1.96 -0.56 39.75
CA ASP A 302 1.78 0.81 40.25
C ASP A 302 0.70 0.89 41.35
N GLU A 303 -0.36 0.09 41.25
CA GLU A 303 -1.45 0.00 42.22
C GLU A 303 -0.99 -0.69 43.53
N THR A 304 -0.23 -1.78 43.39
CA THR A 304 0.21 -2.57 44.56
C THR A 304 1.48 -2.04 45.22
N MET A 305 2.26 -1.21 44.52
CA MET A 305 3.50 -0.60 44.99
C MET A 305 4.43 -1.60 45.72
N PRO A 306 4.97 -2.63 45.07
CA PRO A 306 5.79 -3.68 45.70
C PRO A 306 6.96 -3.12 46.52
N TRP A 307 7.54 -2.00 46.09
CA TRP A 307 8.63 -1.31 46.84
C TRP A 307 8.17 -0.67 48.15
N ALA A 308 6.88 -0.37 48.29
CA ALA A 308 6.31 0.09 49.54
C ALA A 308 5.97 -1.09 50.47
N LEU A 309 5.40 -2.16 49.92
CA LEU A 309 5.14 -3.41 50.64
C LEU A 309 6.42 -4.00 51.23
N ALA A 310 7.53 -3.93 50.50
CA ALA A 310 8.84 -4.44 50.93
C ALA A 310 9.45 -3.72 52.15
N LYS A 311 8.92 -2.57 52.58
CA LYS A 311 9.38 -1.84 53.77
C LYS A 311 8.72 -2.32 55.06
N ASP A 312 7.67 -3.13 54.96
CA ASP A 312 6.87 -3.60 56.09
C ASP A 312 6.91 -5.13 56.13
N GLU A 313 7.60 -5.68 57.11
CA GLU A 313 7.74 -7.13 57.25
C GLU A 313 6.38 -7.86 57.43
N ALA A 314 5.41 -7.17 58.03
CA ALA A 314 4.04 -7.70 58.17
C ALA A 314 3.32 -7.88 56.83
N LYS A 315 3.79 -7.21 55.78
CA LYS A 315 3.24 -7.28 54.43
C LYS A 315 4.02 -8.22 53.47
N ARG A 316 4.96 -8.98 54.01
CA ARG A 316 5.83 -9.86 53.22
C ARG A 316 5.05 -10.89 52.39
N ASP A 317 4.05 -11.54 52.98
CA ASP A 317 3.20 -12.51 52.29
C ASP A 317 2.35 -11.85 51.21
N ARG A 318 1.90 -10.61 51.45
CA ARG A 318 1.22 -9.81 50.42
C ARG A 318 2.16 -9.49 49.26
N LEU A 319 3.35 -9.06 49.52
CA LEU A 319 4.36 -8.79 48.47
C LEU A 319 4.67 -10.04 47.64
N GLU A 320 4.81 -11.19 48.31
CA GLU A 320 5.07 -12.47 47.63
C GLU A 320 3.91 -12.85 46.71
N THR A 321 2.66 -12.72 47.18
CA THR A 321 1.43 -12.94 46.35
C THR A 321 1.41 -12.00 45.14
N VAL A 322 1.76 -10.71 45.32
CA VAL A 322 1.80 -9.76 44.20
C VAL A 322 2.80 -10.17 43.14
N LEU A 323 4.03 -10.53 43.53
CA LEU A 323 5.07 -10.92 42.58
C LEU A 323 4.73 -12.27 41.91
N TYR A 324 4.13 -13.21 42.63
CA TYR A 324 3.62 -14.46 42.06
C TYR A 324 2.56 -14.19 41.00
N ASN A 325 1.55 -13.38 41.29
CA ASN A 325 0.49 -13.00 40.33
C ASN A 325 1.07 -12.34 39.07
N LEU A 326 2.09 -11.48 39.22
CA LEU A 326 2.76 -10.86 38.07
C LEU A 326 3.47 -11.87 37.20
N ILE A 327 4.22 -12.81 37.79
CA ILE A 327 4.93 -13.85 37.03
C ILE A 327 3.94 -14.70 36.26
N GLU A 328 2.87 -15.16 36.90
CA GLU A 328 1.85 -15.98 36.24
C GLU A 328 1.11 -15.23 35.13
N ALA A 329 0.79 -13.94 35.35
CA ALA A 329 0.15 -13.11 34.32
C ALA A 329 1.08 -12.87 33.12
N ILE A 330 2.37 -12.62 33.34
CA ILE A 330 3.35 -12.41 32.26
C ILE A 330 3.58 -13.73 31.49
N LYS A 331 3.67 -14.89 32.18
CA LYS A 331 3.75 -16.19 31.52
C LYS A 331 2.54 -16.48 30.64
N ALA A 332 1.33 -16.17 31.15
CA ALA A 332 0.11 -16.31 30.36
C ALA A 332 0.17 -15.43 29.09
N GLY A 333 0.56 -14.14 29.23
CA GLY A 333 0.75 -13.25 28.09
C GLY A 333 1.81 -13.75 27.10
N ALA A 334 2.95 -14.26 27.60
CA ALA A 334 4.02 -14.79 26.76
C ALA A 334 3.57 -16.02 25.95
N ASN A 335 2.77 -16.92 26.52
CA ASN A 335 2.22 -18.07 25.81
C ASN A 335 1.32 -17.61 24.65
N HIS A 336 0.49 -16.58 24.84
CA HIS A 336 -0.34 -16.03 23.76
C HIS A 336 0.47 -15.22 22.75
N LEU A 337 1.63 -14.68 23.15
CA LEU A 337 2.54 -13.96 22.26
C LEU A 337 3.34 -14.90 21.34
N ALA A 338 3.53 -16.15 21.70
CA ALA A 338 4.39 -17.12 21.00
C ALA A 338 4.12 -17.26 19.50
N PRO A 339 2.87 -17.31 18.98
CA PRO A 339 2.63 -17.37 17.53
C PRO A 339 3.09 -16.09 16.79
N PHE A 340 3.12 -14.95 17.46
CA PHE A 340 3.46 -13.65 16.88
C PHE A 340 4.94 -13.33 17.00
N MET A 341 5.52 -13.57 18.19
CA MET A 341 6.89 -13.23 18.55
C MET A 341 7.55 -14.44 19.25
N PRO A 342 7.90 -15.50 18.50
CA PRO A 342 8.30 -16.79 19.09
C PRO A 342 9.56 -16.72 19.94
N GLU A 343 10.62 -16.02 19.48
CA GLU A 343 11.88 -15.92 20.22
C GLU A 343 11.71 -15.09 21.52
N THR A 344 10.92 -14.02 21.46
CA THR A 344 10.64 -13.18 22.61
C THR A 344 9.83 -13.95 23.66
N ALA A 345 8.82 -14.70 23.25
CA ALA A 345 8.02 -15.51 24.13
C ALA A 345 8.86 -16.58 24.82
N GLU A 346 9.71 -17.28 24.07
CA GLU A 346 10.66 -18.28 24.61
C GLU A 346 11.60 -17.64 25.66
N LYS A 347 12.21 -16.49 25.34
CA LYS A 347 13.10 -15.75 26.26
C LYS A 347 12.39 -15.30 27.52
N ILE A 348 11.14 -14.83 27.43
CA ILE A 348 10.34 -14.46 28.61
C ILE A 348 10.09 -15.69 29.49
N LEU A 349 9.61 -16.77 28.91
CA LEU A 349 9.31 -17.99 29.65
C LEU A 349 10.57 -18.60 30.30
N ALA A 350 11.70 -18.63 29.59
CA ALA A 350 12.98 -19.08 30.11
C ALA A 350 13.48 -18.22 31.28
N GLN A 351 13.34 -16.89 31.20
CA GLN A 351 13.77 -15.99 32.28
C GLN A 351 12.86 -16.06 33.52
N LEU A 352 11.56 -16.31 33.33
CA LEU A 352 10.63 -16.47 34.45
C LEU A 352 10.70 -17.87 35.07
N GLY A 353 11.19 -18.88 34.33
CA GLY A 353 11.46 -20.24 34.77
C GLY A 353 10.29 -20.94 35.45
N ASP A 354 10.49 -22.20 35.83
CA ASP A 354 9.55 -22.97 36.63
C ASP A 354 9.96 -22.94 38.10
N GLY A 355 9.31 -22.04 38.85
CA GLY A 355 9.52 -21.89 40.29
C GLY A 355 10.67 -20.99 40.70
N LYS A 356 11.62 -20.65 39.82
CA LYS A 356 12.70 -19.70 40.12
C LYS A 356 12.98 -18.86 38.84
N VAL A 357 12.97 -17.52 38.99
CA VAL A 357 13.36 -16.61 37.93
C VAL A 357 14.87 -16.56 37.74
N THR A 358 15.35 -16.19 36.57
CA THR A 358 16.78 -16.01 36.28
C THR A 358 17.41 -14.97 37.23
N GLU A 359 18.67 -15.18 37.61
CA GLU A 359 19.38 -14.26 38.52
C GLU A 359 19.69 -12.90 37.86
N LYS A 360 20.04 -12.93 36.59
CA LYS A 360 20.33 -11.72 35.80
C LYS A 360 19.38 -11.68 34.58
N PRO A 361 18.38 -10.80 34.61
CA PRO A 361 17.47 -10.69 33.47
C PRO A 361 18.23 -10.16 32.24
N GLU A 362 17.98 -10.78 31.12
CA GLU A 362 18.43 -10.31 29.81
C GLU A 362 17.48 -9.19 29.33
N ILE A 363 18.05 -8.15 28.75
CA ILE A 363 17.27 -7.07 28.11
C ILE A 363 16.64 -7.63 26.84
N LEU A 364 15.32 -7.75 26.83
CA LEU A 364 14.58 -8.25 25.66
C LEU A 364 14.65 -7.28 24.47
N PHE A 365 14.49 -6.00 24.75
CA PHE A 365 14.52 -4.93 23.76
C PHE A 365 15.25 -3.71 24.31
N ALA A 366 16.30 -3.29 23.61
CA ALA A 366 17.00 -2.05 23.90
C ALA A 366 16.21 -0.85 23.33
N ARG A 367 16.27 0.27 24.03
CA ARG A 367 15.77 1.54 23.48
C ARG A 367 16.67 2.01 22.36
N LEU A 368 16.07 2.54 21.31
CA LEU A 368 16.74 3.07 20.14
C LEU A 368 16.65 4.60 20.13
N ASP A 369 17.72 5.25 19.74
CA ASP A 369 17.73 6.67 19.43
C ASP A 369 17.35 6.87 17.94
N LEU A 370 16.32 7.65 17.68
CA LEU A 370 15.83 7.88 16.33
C LEU A 370 16.89 8.53 15.44
N ALA A 371 17.65 9.49 15.96
CA ALA A 371 18.67 10.18 15.17
C ALA A 371 19.82 9.24 14.77
N GLU A 372 20.21 8.33 15.68
CA GLU A 372 21.23 7.31 15.36
C GLU A 372 20.73 6.30 14.31
N VAL A 373 19.45 5.89 14.41
CA VAL A 373 18.84 4.99 13.43
C VAL A 373 18.78 5.68 12.08
N MET A 374 18.25 6.90 12.01
CA MET A 374 18.14 7.65 10.74
C MET A 374 19.49 7.90 10.10
N LYS A 375 20.51 8.21 10.87
CA LYS A 375 21.87 8.35 10.35
C LYS A 375 22.39 7.06 9.68
N LYS A 376 22.15 5.90 10.28
CA LYS A 376 22.54 4.61 9.69
C LYS A 376 21.72 4.30 8.42
N VAL A 377 20.44 4.66 8.41
CA VAL A 377 19.56 4.52 7.23
C VAL A 377 20.10 5.38 6.08
N GLU A 378 20.47 6.63 6.33
CA GLU A 378 21.07 7.53 5.34
C GLU A 378 22.44 7.01 4.82
N GLU A 379 23.22 6.36 5.69
CA GLU A 379 24.50 5.72 5.28
C GLU A 379 24.28 4.50 4.37
N LEU A 380 23.20 3.73 4.59
CA LEU A 380 22.83 2.56 3.77
C LEU A 380 22.12 2.95 2.48
N HIS A 381 21.26 3.93 2.56
CA HIS A 381 20.52 4.50 1.45
C HIS A 381 20.88 5.97 1.32
N PRO A 382 22.13 6.28 0.90
CA PRO A 382 22.46 7.67 0.61
C PRO A 382 21.39 8.18 -0.34
N PRO A 383 20.82 9.38 -0.09
CA PRO A 383 19.85 9.95 -0.99
C PRO A 383 20.45 9.77 -2.38
N VAL A 384 19.69 9.12 -3.27
CA VAL A 384 20.05 9.13 -4.68
C VAL A 384 20.07 10.63 -4.95
N VAL A 385 21.27 11.20 -4.86
CA VAL A 385 21.55 12.40 -5.60
C VAL A 385 21.28 11.92 -7.01
N GLU A 386 20.03 12.11 -7.50
CA GLU A 386 19.90 12.32 -8.91
C GLU A 386 21.02 13.32 -9.13
N THR A 387 22.14 12.84 -9.66
CA THR A 387 22.91 13.66 -10.53
C THR A 387 21.86 14.03 -11.60
N VAL A 388 21.07 15.02 -11.30
CA VAL A 388 20.77 16.01 -12.31
C VAL A 388 22.19 16.22 -12.83
N GLU A 389 22.57 15.59 -13.96
CA GLU A 389 23.58 16.20 -14.81
C GLU A 389 23.09 17.64 -14.71
N GLU A 390 23.87 18.47 -14.02
CA GLU A 390 23.79 19.89 -14.25
C GLU A 390 23.95 19.99 -15.77
N VAL A 391 22.81 19.88 -16.45
CA VAL A 391 22.63 20.58 -17.70
C VAL A 391 22.93 21.98 -17.23
N ALA A 392 24.17 22.42 -17.49
CA ALA A 392 24.62 23.73 -17.18
C ALA A 392 23.44 24.61 -17.55
N GLU A 393 22.77 25.20 -16.53
CA GLU A 393 21.66 26.09 -16.79
C GLU A 393 22.25 27.10 -17.76
N GLU A 394 21.89 26.98 -19.03
CA GLU A 394 22.26 27.98 -20.00
C GLU A 394 21.54 29.24 -19.55
N VAL A 395 22.28 30.04 -18.79
CA VAL A 395 21.81 31.31 -18.30
C VAL A 395 21.62 32.20 -19.53
N ILE A 396 20.37 32.42 -19.93
CA ILE A 396 20.04 33.34 -21.01
C ILE A 396 19.92 34.72 -20.39
N ASP A 397 20.98 35.53 -20.48
CA ASP A 397 20.95 36.94 -20.11
C ASP A 397 20.24 37.73 -21.21
N VAL A 398 19.11 38.34 -20.86
CA VAL A 398 18.36 39.21 -21.74
C VAL A 398 18.71 40.67 -21.37
N GLU A 399 19.01 41.50 -22.35
CA GLU A 399 19.22 42.92 -22.14
C GLU A 399 18.02 43.56 -21.44
N ALA A 400 18.26 44.20 -20.29
CA ALA A 400 17.21 44.80 -19.48
C ALA A 400 16.56 45.99 -20.23
N LYS A 401 15.25 46.01 -20.28
CA LYS A 401 14.46 47.13 -20.78
C LYS A 401 14.21 48.13 -19.65
N GLU A 402 13.70 49.33 -20.04
CA GLU A 402 13.27 50.33 -19.07
C GLU A 402 12.20 49.73 -18.10
N GLU A 403 12.31 50.13 -16.83
CA GLU A 403 11.34 49.74 -15.81
C GLU A 403 9.96 50.30 -16.16
N ILE A 404 8.92 49.45 -15.95
CA ILE A 404 7.52 49.86 -16.11
C ILE A 404 6.86 49.99 -14.73
N THR A 405 5.87 50.89 -14.63
CA THR A 405 5.07 51.01 -13.42
C THR A 405 4.03 49.88 -13.32
N PHE A 406 3.51 49.66 -12.12
CA PHE A 406 2.39 48.73 -11.92
C PHE A 406 1.15 49.13 -12.74
N ASP A 407 0.93 50.43 -12.91
CA ASP A 407 -0.14 50.97 -13.76
C ASP A 407 0.07 50.64 -15.24
N ASP A 408 1.32 50.51 -15.70
CA ASP A 408 1.60 50.06 -17.07
C ASP A 408 1.37 48.56 -17.23
N TRP A 409 1.70 47.75 -16.22
CA TRP A 409 1.36 46.36 -16.19
C TRP A 409 -0.16 46.14 -16.22
N MET A 410 -0.92 46.84 -15.42
CA MET A 410 -2.39 46.76 -15.36
C MET A 410 -3.10 47.15 -16.67
N LYS A 411 -2.42 47.80 -17.61
CA LYS A 411 -2.93 48.06 -18.96
C LYS A 411 -2.89 46.85 -19.87
N MET A 412 -2.11 45.81 -19.52
CA MET A 412 -2.01 44.59 -20.29
C MET A 412 -3.01 43.56 -19.77
N GLN A 413 -3.72 42.88 -20.67
CA GLN A 413 -4.69 41.85 -20.30
C GLN A 413 -4.27 40.52 -20.89
N PHE A 414 -3.88 39.58 -20.01
CA PHE A 414 -3.52 38.24 -20.37
C PHE A 414 -4.65 37.28 -20.01
N GLN A 415 -4.96 36.34 -20.91
CA GLN A 415 -5.95 35.30 -20.69
C GLN A 415 -5.49 33.99 -21.33
N ILE A 416 -6.01 32.86 -20.82
CA ILE A 416 -5.81 31.57 -21.47
C ILE A 416 -6.78 31.43 -22.63
N GLY A 417 -6.25 31.14 -23.81
CA GLY A 417 -7.03 30.84 -25.01
C GLY A 417 -6.87 29.38 -25.43
N GLU A 418 -7.92 28.81 -25.99
CA GLU A 418 -7.91 27.46 -26.61
C GLU A 418 -7.90 27.59 -28.11
N ILE A 419 -6.95 26.94 -28.78
CA ILE A 419 -6.80 27.00 -30.24
C ILE A 419 -7.80 26.02 -30.86
N ILE A 420 -8.82 26.55 -31.52
CA ILE A 420 -9.90 25.74 -32.14
C ILE A 420 -9.53 25.27 -33.54
N SER A 421 -8.83 26.15 -34.29
CA SER A 421 -8.29 25.80 -35.60
C SER A 421 -7.02 26.57 -35.87
N CYS A 422 -6.16 26.02 -36.70
CA CYS A 422 -4.92 26.66 -37.13
C CYS A 422 -4.65 26.34 -38.59
N GLU A 423 -4.12 27.31 -39.33
CA GLU A 423 -3.72 27.14 -40.73
C GLU A 423 -2.46 27.91 -41.06
N ALA A 424 -1.71 27.46 -42.04
CA ALA A 424 -0.53 28.12 -42.52
C ALA A 424 -0.90 29.33 -43.38
N VAL A 425 -0.28 30.51 -43.12
CA VAL A 425 -0.49 31.72 -43.94
C VAL A 425 0.16 31.50 -45.32
N LYS A 426 -0.63 31.49 -46.40
CA LYS A 426 -0.18 31.13 -47.77
C LYS A 426 0.97 32.01 -48.30
N LYS A 427 1.07 33.28 -47.83
CA LYS A 427 2.10 34.23 -48.26
C LYS A 427 3.30 34.34 -47.32
N SER A 428 3.43 33.43 -46.36
CA SER A 428 4.51 33.43 -45.37
C SER A 428 5.06 32.04 -45.11
N LYS A 429 6.39 31.97 -45.02
CA LYS A 429 7.10 30.77 -44.57
C LYS A 429 7.16 30.64 -43.04
N LYS A 430 6.84 31.71 -42.31
CA LYS A 430 7.04 31.81 -40.85
C LYS A 430 5.75 31.87 -40.04
N LEU A 431 4.58 32.10 -40.69
CA LEU A 431 3.37 32.45 -39.96
C LEU A 431 2.33 31.33 -39.97
N LEU A 432 1.74 31.08 -38.79
CA LEU A 432 0.50 30.38 -38.58
C LEU A 432 -0.63 31.32 -38.21
N CYS A 433 -1.85 31.07 -38.69
CA CYS A 433 -3.06 31.79 -38.33
C CYS A 433 -3.95 30.86 -37.50
N SER A 434 -4.18 31.21 -36.24
CA SER A 434 -4.96 30.43 -35.28
C SER A 434 -6.28 31.15 -34.98
N GLN A 435 -7.38 30.37 -34.91
CA GLN A 435 -8.64 30.83 -34.31
C GLN A 435 -8.63 30.37 -32.84
N VAL A 436 -8.58 31.36 -31.95
CA VAL A 436 -8.40 31.14 -30.52
C VAL A 436 -9.67 31.50 -29.77
N LYS A 437 -10.25 30.56 -29.07
CA LYS A 437 -11.41 30.75 -28.18
C LYS A 437 -10.93 31.29 -26.84
N ILE A 438 -11.45 32.46 -26.43
CA ILE A 438 -11.16 33.16 -25.19
C ILE A 438 -12.49 33.48 -24.50
N GLY A 439 -12.91 32.67 -23.57
CA GLY A 439 -14.26 32.71 -23.00
C GLY A 439 -15.33 32.49 -24.09
N SER A 440 -16.23 33.45 -24.26
CA SER A 440 -17.27 33.46 -25.33
C SER A 440 -16.81 34.05 -26.65
N GLN A 441 -15.59 34.62 -26.73
CA GLN A 441 -15.08 35.30 -27.92
C GLN A 441 -14.14 34.39 -28.72
N MET A 442 -14.15 34.59 -30.04
CA MET A 442 -13.15 34.04 -30.96
C MET A 442 -12.25 35.15 -31.45
N LYS A 443 -10.94 34.96 -31.35
CA LYS A 443 -9.94 35.88 -31.87
C LYS A 443 -9.05 35.23 -32.88
N GLN A 444 -8.81 35.88 -33.99
CA GLN A 444 -7.83 35.47 -34.98
C GLN A 444 -6.46 35.96 -34.57
N ILE A 445 -5.51 35.06 -34.38
CA ILE A 445 -4.14 35.42 -33.97
C ILE A 445 -3.14 34.86 -34.95
N VAL A 446 -2.23 35.68 -35.41
CA VAL A 446 -1.15 35.29 -36.32
C VAL A 446 0.15 35.25 -35.56
N SER A 447 0.85 34.13 -35.59
CA SER A 447 2.07 33.87 -34.82
C SER A 447 3.22 33.39 -35.70
N GLY A 448 4.43 33.82 -35.39
CA GLY A 448 5.66 33.52 -36.14
C GLY A 448 6.30 32.19 -35.87
N ILE A 449 5.52 31.15 -35.59
CA ILE A 449 5.97 29.86 -35.05
C ILE A 449 5.88 28.69 -36.05
N LYS A 450 5.55 28.93 -37.30
CA LYS A 450 5.41 27.89 -38.34
C LYS A 450 6.66 27.02 -38.53
N PRO A 451 7.91 27.48 -38.35
CA PRO A 451 9.09 26.64 -38.47
C PRO A 451 9.18 25.57 -37.34
N HIS A 452 8.48 25.80 -36.21
CA HIS A 452 8.60 24.99 -34.98
C HIS A 452 7.32 24.24 -34.60
N TYR A 453 6.15 24.60 -35.20
CA TYR A 453 4.86 23.98 -34.94
C TYR A 453 4.09 23.76 -36.23
N THR A 454 3.47 22.60 -36.37
CA THR A 454 2.51 22.34 -37.47
C THR A 454 1.10 22.83 -37.08
N PRO A 455 0.25 23.17 -38.07
CA PRO A 455 -1.13 23.54 -37.77
C PRO A 455 -1.90 22.52 -36.96
N GLU A 456 -1.66 21.22 -37.19
CA GLU A 456 -2.30 20.09 -36.53
C GLU A 456 -1.92 20.01 -35.04
N GLU A 457 -0.65 20.27 -34.73
CA GLU A 457 -0.15 20.28 -33.35
C GLU A 457 -0.68 21.44 -32.52
N MET A 458 -1.13 22.51 -33.17
CA MET A 458 -1.64 23.69 -32.49
C MET A 458 -3.07 23.51 -32.00
N VAL A 459 -3.89 22.74 -32.70
CA VAL A 459 -5.31 22.58 -32.39
C VAL A 459 -5.50 21.87 -31.05
N GLY A 460 -6.38 22.41 -30.20
CA GLY A 460 -6.67 21.91 -28.85
C GLY A 460 -5.72 22.39 -27.76
N LYS A 461 -4.59 23.03 -28.12
CA LYS A 461 -3.68 23.58 -27.09
C LYS A 461 -4.28 24.79 -26.40
N LYS A 462 -4.07 24.87 -25.08
CA LYS A 462 -4.35 26.04 -24.28
C LYS A 462 -3.07 26.87 -24.13
N VAL A 463 -3.16 28.14 -24.52
CA VAL A 463 -2.01 29.03 -24.61
C VAL A 463 -2.28 30.35 -23.91
N MET A 464 -1.23 31.01 -23.42
CA MET A 464 -1.30 32.33 -22.86
C MET A 464 -1.37 33.39 -23.98
N VAL A 465 -2.35 34.28 -23.90
CA VAL A 465 -2.65 35.28 -24.94
C VAL A 465 -2.73 36.69 -24.34
N LEU A 466 -2.02 37.66 -24.93
CA LEU A 466 -2.27 39.05 -24.72
C LEU A 466 -3.47 39.47 -25.59
N VAL A 467 -4.61 39.74 -24.94
CA VAL A 467 -5.91 39.84 -25.61
C VAL A 467 -6.33 41.25 -25.97
N ASN A 468 -5.71 42.29 -25.38
CA ASN A 468 -6.03 43.71 -25.62
C ASN A 468 -4.99 44.46 -26.45
N LEU A 469 -4.18 43.71 -27.19
CA LEU A 469 -3.26 44.31 -28.17
C LEU A 469 -4.04 44.89 -29.35
N LYS A 470 -3.65 46.06 -29.83
CA LYS A 470 -4.27 46.67 -31.04
C LYS A 470 -4.12 45.72 -32.22
N PRO A 471 -5.22 45.40 -32.94
CA PRO A 471 -5.16 44.57 -34.13
C PRO A 471 -4.15 45.05 -35.16
N ALA A 472 -3.37 44.13 -35.69
CA ALA A 472 -2.36 44.43 -36.73
C ALA A 472 -2.43 43.44 -37.88
N LYS A 473 -2.06 43.87 -39.10
CA LYS A 473 -1.98 42.94 -40.24
C LYS A 473 -0.57 42.42 -40.42
N LEU A 474 -0.45 41.07 -40.36
CA LEU A 474 0.79 40.34 -40.59
C LEU A 474 0.66 39.55 -41.91
N ALA A 475 1.50 39.84 -42.90
CA ALA A 475 1.42 39.30 -44.25
C ALA A 475 0.01 39.34 -44.89
N GLY A 476 -0.74 40.41 -44.55
CA GLY A 476 -2.08 40.68 -45.05
C GLY A 476 -3.22 40.01 -44.24
N VAL A 477 -2.92 39.24 -43.23
CA VAL A 477 -3.87 38.59 -42.32
C VAL A 477 -3.95 39.36 -41.01
N LEU A 478 -5.17 39.66 -40.52
CA LEU A 478 -5.40 40.40 -39.28
C LEU A 478 -5.07 39.53 -38.07
N SER A 479 -4.28 40.06 -37.12
CA SER A 479 -4.05 39.48 -35.81
C SER A 479 -4.68 40.37 -34.73
N GLU A 480 -5.53 39.79 -33.87
CA GLU A 480 -6.31 40.49 -32.83
C GLU A 480 -5.75 40.27 -31.41
N GLY A 481 -4.54 39.79 -31.30
CA GLY A 481 -3.84 39.49 -30.06
C GLY A 481 -2.47 38.87 -30.34
N MET A 482 -1.81 38.41 -29.28
CA MET A 482 -0.50 37.75 -29.37
C MET A 482 -0.49 36.50 -28.48
N ILE A 483 -0.12 35.34 -29.05
CA ILE A 483 0.23 34.15 -28.30
C ILE A 483 1.64 34.33 -27.75
N LEU A 484 1.83 34.08 -26.47
CA LEU A 484 3.13 34.21 -25.81
C LEU A 484 3.95 32.93 -25.92
N CYS A 485 5.22 33.13 -26.19
CA CYS A 485 6.23 32.05 -26.22
C CYS A 485 7.44 32.50 -25.37
N ALA A 486 8.05 31.55 -24.69
CA ALA A 486 9.43 31.66 -24.23
C ALA A 486 10.36 31.16 -25.34
N ASN A 487 11.63 31.53 -25.30
CA ASN A 487 12.62 30.96 -26.19
C ASN A 487 13.41 29.86 -25.42
N ASP A 488 13.68 28.76 -26.08
CA ASP A 488 14.65 27.77 -25.60
C ASP A 488 16.10 28.30 -25.75
N ALA A 489 17.08 27.49 -25.38
CA ALA A 489 18.50 27.82 -25.46
C ALA A 489 18.99 28.11 -26.89
N GLU A 490 18.38 27.47 -27.89
CA GLU A 490 18.67 27.69 -29.31
C GLU A 490 17.91 28.89 -29.89
N GLY A 491 17.07 29.56 -29.08
CA GLY A 491 16.26 30.71 -29.50
C GLY A 491 14.93 30.32 -30.20
N ASN A 492 14.51 29.08 -30.15
CA ASN A 492 13.26 28.60 -30.73
C ASN A 492 12.05 28.94 -29.82
N PRO A 493 10.93 29.40 -30.39
CA PRO A 493 9.76 29.75 -29.59
C PRO A 493 9.06 28.48 -29.01
N VAL A 494 8.89 28.45 -27.69
CA VAL A 494 8.14 27.47 -26.92
C VAL A 494 6.87 28.09 -26.41
N LEU A 495 5.70 27.51 -26.67
CA LEU A 495 4.40 28.02 -26.26
C LEU A 495 4.28 28.04 -24.73
N MET A 496 3.86 29.20 -24.18
CA MET A 496 3.50 29.28 -22.77
C MET A 496 2.10 28.72 -22.55
N THR A 497 2.05 27.57 -21.85
CA THR A 497 0.83 26.79 -21.57
C THR A 497 0.58 26.73 -20.07
N PRO A 498 -0.68 26.64 -19.60
CA PRO A 498 -0.94 26.46 -18.18
C PRO A 498 -0.56 25.01 -17.77
N GLU A 499 0.12 24.86 -16.64
CA GLU A 499 0.50 23.55 -16.06
C GLU A 499 -0.72 22.68 -15.74
N LYS A 500 -1.80 23.32 -15.26
CA LYS A 500 -3.06 22.63 -14.92
C LYS A 500 -4.15 23.00 -15.92
N ASN A 501 -5.13 22.11 -16.07
CA ASN A 501 -6.26 22.36 -16.94
C ASN A 501 -7.14 23.49 -16.39
N VAL A 502 -7.12 24.65 -17.04
CA VAL A 502 -7.97 25.80 -16.72
C VAL A 502 -8.92 26.13 -17.88
N PRO A 503 -10.10 26.70 -17.64
CA PRO A 503 -11.03 27.09 -18.69
C PRO A 503 -10.45 28.12 -19.64
N ALA A 504 -10.83 28.06 -20.93
CA ALA A 504 -10.52 29.13 -21.89
C ALA A 504 -11.20 30.44 -21.46
N GLY A 505 -10.45 31.52 -21.42
CA GLY A 505 -10.89 32.85 -20.90
C GLY A 505 -10.41 33.12 -19.47
N SER A 506 -9.79 32.14 -18.76
CA SER A 506 -9.22 32.39 -17.43
C SER A 506 -8.22 33.54 -17.46
N PRO A 507 -8.33 34.54 -16.55
CA PRO A 507 -7.36 35.61 -16.46
C PRO A 507 -6.01 35.08 -15.99
N VAL A 508 -4.93 35.77 -16.45
CA VAL A 508 -3.57 35.56 -15.97
C VAL A 508 -3.16 36.85 -15.26
N ASN A 509 -2.88 36.73 -13.97
CA ASN A 509 -2.60 37.88 -13.07
C ASN A 509 -1.16 37.83 -12.61
#